data_55e51aeaaaaad70f2137d872302e18d4
#
_entry.id   55e51aeaaaaad70f2137d872302e18d4
#
_cell.length_a   1.000
_cell.length_b   1.000
_cell.length_c   1.000
_cell.angle_alpha   90.00
_cell.angle_beta   90.00
_cell.angle_gamma   90.00
#
_symmetry.space_group_name_H-M   'P 1'
#
loop_
_entity.id
_entity.type
_entity.pdbx_description
1 polymer ?
#
loop_
_entity_poly.entity_id
_entity_poly.type
_entity_poly.pdbx_seq_one_letter_code
_entity_poly.pdbx_strand_id
1 'polypeptide(L)'
;MIDGKIVKNPDVVCYDEDDAYFVVAADKGTAAMSDIANAIAIEREFWLGDAFASGGSNGFGHKDLGITARGAMVSTQRFFIEEGIDIHKEEISVVGIGSMSGDVFGNGMMESEKFNLLAAISQREIFIDPKPDIEKSYMERKRLFESQKGGWENYDLKLISKGGGIFKRNDEQIELSPEIQKLIKCTKKTISG
;
A
#
# COMPACT_ATOMS: atom_id res chain seq x y z
N MET A 1 -25.25 7.48 21.96
CA MET A 1 -26.08 8.25 22.91
C MET A 1 -27.54 7.85 22.75
N ILE A 2 -28.24 7.60 23.84
CA ILE A 2 -29.68 7.37 23.86
C ILE A 2 -30.28 8.48 24.72
N ASP A 3 -31.26 9.21 24.18
CA ASP A 3 -31.90 10.35 24.84
C ASP A 3 -30.93 11.37 25.48
N GLY A 4 -29.87 11.67 24.78
CA GLY A 4 -28.83 12.60 25.23
C GLY A 4 -27.89 12.08 26.33
N LYS A 5 -28.04 10.82 26.73
CA LYS A 5 -27.16 10.17 27.70
C LYS A 5 -26.22 9.21 27.02
N ILE A 6 -24.98 9.18 27.49
CA ILE A 6 -23.99 8.18 27.06
C ILE A 6 -24.36 6.85 27.72
N VAL A 7 -24.63 5.85 26.89
CA VAL A 7 -24.93 4.48 27.33
C VAL A 7 -23.72 3.61 27.00
N LYS A 8 -23.07 3.08 28.03
CA LYS A 8 -21.94 2.17 27.87
C LYS A 8 -22.44 0.74 27.67
N ASN A 9 -21.72 0.00 26.84
CA ASN A 9 -21.90 -1.45 26.78
C ASN A 9 -21.34 -2.06 28.08
N PRO A 10 -22.12 -2.85 28.84
CA PRO A 10 -21.68 -3.44 30.11
C PRO A 10 -20.50 -4.42 29.94
N ASP A 11 -20.32 -4.96 28.74
CA ASP A 11 -19.25 -5.93 28.45
C ASP A 11 -17.94 -5.27 28.00
N VAL A 12 -17.88 -3.93 27.97
CA VAL A 12 -16.69 -3.16 27.55
C VAL A 12 -16.07 -2.48 28.76
N VAL A 13 -14.78 -2.70 28.95
CA VAL A 13 -13.98 -1.99 29.95
C VAL A 13 -13.49 -0.67 29.35
N CYS A 14 -13.89 0.45 29.93
CA CYS A 14 -13.42 1.78 29.54
C CYS A 14 -12.40 2.26 30.55
N TYR A 15 -11.23 2.68 30.07
CA TYR A 15 -10.15 3.23 30.88
C TYR A 15 -10.15 4.77 30.91
N ASP A 16 -10.81 5.37 29.92
CA ASP A 16 -10.91 6.83 29.75
C ASP A 16 -12.32 7.32 30.11
N GLU A 17 -12.54 8.63 29.97
CA GLU A 17 -13.84 9.27 30.16
C GLU A 17 -14.88 8.76 29.15
N ASP A 18 -16.11 9.16 29.32
CA ASP A 18 -17.23 8.72 28.48
C ASP A 18 -17.19 9.35 27.10
N ASP A 19 -17.12 8.51 26.07
CA ASP A 19 -17.22 8.93 24.68
C ASP A 19 -18.66 8.90 24.14
N ALA A 20 -18.98 9.86 23.30
CA ALA A 20 -20.29 9.97 22.65
C ALA A 20 -20.45 9.05 21.43
N TYR A 21 -19.37 8.42 20.96
CA TYR A 21 -19.33 7.57 19.76
C TYR A 21 -18.25 6.51 19.87
N PHE A 22 -18.39 5.47 19.06
CA PHE A 22 -17.36 4.47 18.83
C PHE A 22 -16.67 4.74 17.50
N VAL A 23 -15.37 4.57 17.46
CA VAL A 23 -14.62 4.42 16.22
C VAL A 23 -14.49 2.93 15.93
N VAL A 24 -15.05 2.50 14.82
CA VAL A 24 -14.94 1.11 14.35
C VAL A 24 -14.00 1.08 13.17
N ALA A 25 -12.94 0.28 13.25
CA ALA A 25 -12.06 0.02 12.13
C ALA A 25 -12.33 -1.39 11.60
N ALA A 26 -12.50 -1.49 10.30
CA ALA A 26 -12.59 -2.76 9.63
C ALA A 26 -11.22 -3.44 9.60
N ASP A 27 -11.15 -4.70 10.01
CA ASP A 27 -9.93 -5.49 9.93
C ASP A 27 -9.65 -5.91 8.48
N LYS A 28 -8.46 -6.42 8.28
CA LYS A 28 -7.95 -6.98 7.05
C LYS A 28 -8.91 -7.98 6.41
N GLY A 29 -9.26 -7.74 5.17
CA GLY A 29 -10.15 -8.62 4.39
C GLY A 29 -11.60 -8.20 4.32
N THR A 30 -12.01 -7.08 4.93
CA THR A 30 -13.39 -6.57 4.81
C THR A 30 -13.79 -6.24 3.38
N ALA A 31 -12.84 -5.93 2.49
CA ALA A 31 -13.13 -5.74 1.07
C ALA A 31 -13.80 -6.97 0.43
N ALA A 32 -13.38 -8.19 0.81
CA ALA A 32 -13.97 -9.44 0.35
C ALA A 32 -15.25 -9.82 1.12
N MET A 33 -15.54 -9.18 2.26
CA MET A 33 -16.67 -9.47 3.13
C MET A 33 -17.61 -8.27 3.32
N SER A 34 -17.56 -7.30 2.42
CA SER A 34 -18.35 -6.07 2.52
C SER A 34 -19.85 -6.35 2.58
N ASP A 35 -20.38 -7.28 1.79
CA ASP A 35 -21.80 -7.63 1.81
C ASP A 35 -22.21 -8.25 3.16
N ILE A 36 -21.33 -9.06 3.76
CA ILE A 36 -21.58 -9.64 5.10
C ILE A 36 -21.59 -8.53 6.17
N ALA A 37 -20.60 -7.65 6.13
CA ALA A 37 -20.50 -6.53 7.07
C ALA A 37 -21.70 -5.60 6.95
N ASN A 38 -22.13 -5.29 5.72
CA ASN A 38 -23.30 -4.45 5.46
C ASN A 38 -24.60 -5.13 5.91
N ALA A 39 -24.75 -6.44 5.70
CA ALA A 39 -25.91 -7.19 6.18
C ALA A 39 -26.02 -7.13 7.71
N ILE A 40 -24.91 -7.28 8.44
CA ILE A 40 -24.87 -7.13 9.90
C ILE A 40 -25.21 -5.69 10.32
N ALA A 41 -24.71 -4.68 9.62
CA ALA A 41 -25.03 -3.28 9.90
C ALA A 41 -26.54 -3.02 9.73
N ILE A 42 -27.17 -3.55 8.69
CA ILE A 42 -28.60 -3.45 8.44
C ILE A 42 -29.39 -4.19 9.54
N GLU A 43 -29.01 -5.44 9.85
CA GLU A 43 -29.65 -6.23 10.92
C GLU A 43 -29.61 -5.52 12.28
N ARG A 44 -28.54 -4.79 12.55
CA ARG A 44 -28.34 -4.05 13.79
C ARG A 44 -28.90 -2.63 13.73
N GLU A 45 -29.66 -2.29 12.70
CA GLU A 45 -30.23 -0.96 12.49
C GLU A 45 -29.17 0.17 12.57
N PHE A 46 -27.95 -0.15 12.15
CA PHE A 46 -26.89 0.86 12.11
C PHE A 46 -27.16 1.84 10.98
N TRP A 47 -27.09 3.11 11.27
CA TRP A 47 -27.53 4.18 10.37
C TRP A 47 -26.87 4.23 9.00
N LEU A 48 -25.63 3.71 8.86
CA LEU A 48 -24.96 3.61 7.57
C LEU A 48 -25.52 2.48 6.69
N GLY A 49 -26.16 1.47 7.27
CA GLY A 49 -26.74 0.36 6.53
C GLY A 49 -25.73 -0.29 5.59
N ASP A 50 -26.06 -0.37 4.30
CA ASP A 50 -25.21 -0.95 3.25
C ASP A 50 -24.00 -0.08 2.84
N ALA A 51 -23.90 1.13 3.37
CA ALA A 51 -22.73 1.99 3.21
C ALA A 51 -21.70 1.83 4.34
N PHE A 52 -21.92 0.90 5.30
CA PHE A 52 -20.97 0.64 6.39
C PHE A 52 -19.61 0.18 5.86
N ALA A 53 -19.60 -0.76 4.92
CA ALA A 53 -18.43 -1.12 4.14
C ALA A 53 -18.61 -0.64 2.69
N SER A 54 -17.61 0.04 2.13
CA SER A 54 -17.70 0.68 0.81
C SER A 54 -17.64 -0.28 -0.37
N GLY A 55 -17.21 -1.53 -0.15
CA GLY A 55 -17.21 -2.58 -1.16
C GLY A 55 -18.55 -3.31 -1.25
N GLY A 56 -18.55 -4.49 -1.88
CA GLY A 56 -19.72 -5.34 -2.01
C GLY A 56 -20.59 -5.02 -3.23
N SER A 57 -21.78 -5.63 -3.27
CA SER A 57 -22.65 -5.62 -4.46
C SER A 57 -23.16 -4.22 -4.84
N ASN A 58 -23.33 -3.34 -3.86
CA ASN A 58 -23.83 -1.96 -4.04
C ASN A 58 -22.70 -0.91 -3.95
N GLY A 59 -21.46 -1.36 -3.80
CA GLY A 59 -20.31 -0.50 -3.62
C GLY A 59 -19.35 -0.51 -4.79
N PHE A 60 -18.07 -0.31 -4.51
CA PHE A 60 -17.00 -0.27 -5.52
C PHE A 60 -15.74 -0.99 -5.05
N GLY A 61 -14.96 -1.50 -6.01
CA GLY A 61 -13.62 -2.04 -5.74
C GLY A 61 -12.61 -0.90 -5.62
N HIS A 62 -11.95 -0.77 -4.47
CA HIS A 62 -10.93 0.26 -4.25
C HIS A 62 -9.79 0.16 -5.27
N LYS A 63 -9.35 -1.07 -5.55
CA LYS A 63 -8.30 -1.32 -6.54
C LYS A 63 -8.72 -0.93 -7.95
N ASP A 64 -9.98 -1.21 -8.32
CA ASP A 64 -10.50 -0.92 -9.66
C ASP A 64 -10.62 0.58 -9.91
N LEU A 65 -11.01 1.35 -8.90
CA LEU A 65 -11.06 2.81 -8.97
C LEU A 65 -9.70 3.47 -8.74
N GLY A 66 -8.86 2.88 -7.89
CA GLY A 66 -7.58 3.46 -7.48
C GLY A 66 -7.72 4.83 -6.81
N ILE A 67 -8.87 5.10 -6.17
CA ILE A 67 -9.22 6.44 -5.69
C ILE A 67 -8.23 6.98 -4.66
N THR A 68 -7.76 6.12 -3.75
CA THR A 68 -6.78 6.50 -2.72
C THR A 68 -5.42 6.80 -3.35
N ALA A 69 -4.99 5.99 -4.32
CA ALA A 69 -3.73 6.20 -5.05
C ALA A 69 -3.76 7.51 -5.86
N ARG A 70 -4.86 7.79 -6.54
CA ARG A 70 -5.06 9.04 -7.29
C ARG A 70 -5.06 10.26 -6.36
N GLY A 71 -5.71 10.19 -5.20
CA GLY A 71 -5.68 11.25 -4.20
C GLY A 71 -4.28 11.46 -3.64
N ALA A 72 -3.55 10.39 -3.35
CA ALA A 72 -2.15 10.47 -2.93
C ALA A 72 -1.26 11.09 -4.01
N MET A 73 -1.50 10.75 -5.30
CA MET A 73 -0.77 11.32 -6.42
C MET A 73 -1.00 12.83 -6.56
N VAL A 74 -2.25 13.29 -6.43
CA VAL A 74 -2.58 14.72 -6.44
C VAL A 74 -1.85 15.46 -5.31
N SER A 75 -1.81 14.89 -4.12
CA SER A 75 -1.07 15.45 -2.99
C SER A 75 0.44 15.47 -3.24
N THR A 76 0.99 14.38 -3.77
CA THR A 76 2.42 14.28 -4.13
C THR A 76 2.78 15.34 -5.16
N GLN A 77 1.99 15.46 -6.23
CA GLN A 77 2.18 16.47 -7.26
C GLN A 77 2.17 17.90 -6.66
N ARG A 78 1.28 18.17 -5.73
CA ARG A 78 1.21 19.48 -5.07
C ARG A 78 2.50 19.80 -4.33
N PHE A 79 3.08 18.87 -3.58
CA PHE A 79 4.35 19.06 -2.89
C PHE A 79 5.51 19.32 -3.86
N PHE A 80 5.60 18.52 -4.94
CA PHE A 80 6.69 18.67 -5.90
C PHE A 80 6.59 19.94 -6.76
N ILE A 81 5.38 20.46 -7.02
CA ILE A 81 5.18 21.74 -7.68
C ILE A 81 5.85 22.88 -6.90
N GLU A 82 5.81 22.85 -5.57
CA GLU A 82 6.46 23.85 -4.73
C GLU A 82 7.99 23.82 -4.85
N GLU A 83 8.55 22.67 -5.18
CA GLU A 83 9.98 22.48 -5.50
C GLU A 83 10.30 22.73 -6.99
N GLY A 84 9.32 23.10 -7.81
CA GLY A 84 9.48 23.33 -9.24
C GLY A 84 9.63 22.07 -10.08
N ILE A 85 9.25 20.91 -9.56
CA ILE A 85 9.40 19.60 -10.18
C ILE A 85 8.06 19.12 -10.74
N ASP A 86 8.04 18.70 -11.99
CA ASP A 86 6.90 18.03 -12.65
C ASP A 86 7.10 16.52 -12.61
N ILE A 87 6.42 15.86 -11.68
CA ILE A 87 6.53 14.40 -11.46
C ILE A 87 6.03 13.54 -12.64
N HIS A 88 5.42 14.12 -13.65
CA HIS A 88 5.05 13.43 -14.88
C HIS A 88 6.13 13.56 -15.96
N LYS A 89 7.09 14.47 -15.80
CA LYS A 89 8.16 14.71 -16.76
C LYS A 89 9.53 14.39 -16.22
N GLU A 90 9.72 14.55 -14.93
CA GLU A 90 11.01 14.38 -14.26
C GLU A 90 11.07 13.08 -13.45
N GLU A 91 12.26 12.51 -13.36
CA GLU A 91 12.48 11.27 -12.63
C GLU A 91 12.41 11.50 -11.12
N ILE A 92 11.57 10.73 -10.44
CA ILE A 92 11.40 10.77 -8.99
C ILE A 92 11.81 9.44 -8.39
N SER A 93 12.80 9.46 -7.52
CA SER A 93 13.20 8.26 -6.76
C SER A 93 12.15 7.89 -5.74
N VAL A 94 11.76 6.63 -5.75
CA VAL A 94 10.70 6.10 -4.89
C VAL A 94 11.22 4.93 -4.06
N VAL A 95 10.90 4.95 -2.79
CA VAL A 95 10.95 3.82 -1.87
C VAL A 95 9.57 3.66 -1.27
N GLY A 96 9.02 2.45 -1.26
CA GLY A 96 7.64 2.27 -0.83
C GLY A 96 7.37 1.00 -0.05
N ILE A 97 6.18 0.94 0.51
CA ILE A 97 5.67 -0.24 1.22
C ILE A 97 4.48 -0.78 0.44
N GLY A 98 4.62 -2.00 -0.08
CA GLY A 98 3.60 -2.68 -0.85
C GLY A 98 4.17 -3.54 -1.97
N SER A 99 3.27 -4.10 -2.77
CA SER A 99 3.55 -4.85 -4.00
C SER A 99 2.60 -4.40 -5.11
N MET A 100 2.85 -4.82 -6.35
CA MET A 100 2.00 -4.45 -7.48
C MET A 100 0.60 -5.09 -7.43
N SER A 101 0.37 -6.06 -6.53
CA SER A 101 -0.96 -6.59 -6.23
C SER A 101 -1.73 -5.75 -5.20
N GLY A 102 -1.06 -4.84 -4.49
CA GLY A 102 -1.69 -3.97 -3.50
C GLY A 102 -2.57 -2.90 -4.14
N ASP A 103 -3.62 -2.48 -3.43
CA ASP A 103 -4.51 -1.44 -3.92
C ASP A 103 -3.76 -0.09 -4.08
N VAL A 104 -3.33 0.52 -3.01
CA VAL A 104 -2.76 1.87 -3.06
C VAL A 104 -1.39 1.89 -3.74
N PHE A 105 -0.48 0.99 -3.35
CA PHE A 105 0.85 0.93 -3.93
C PHE A 105 0.80 0.54 -5.41
N GLY A 106 0.03 -0.51 -5.76
CA GLY A 106 -0.10 -0.97 -7.14
C GLY A 106 -0.63 0.12 -8.07
N ASN A 107 -1.77 0.71 -7.73
CA ASN A 107 -2.33 1.83 -8.49
C ASN A 107 -1.37 3.04 -8.50
N GLY A 108 -0.80 3.39 -7.34
CA GLY A 108 0.09 4.54 -7.23
C GLY A 108 1.34 4.43 -8.09
N MET A 109 1.92 3.23 -8.22
CA MET A 109 3.09 3.02 -9.08
C MET A 109 2.76 3.07 -10.57
N MET A 110 1.49 3.06 -10.94
CA MET A 110 1.03 3.22 -12.33
C MET A 110 0.74 4.68 -12.71
N GLU A 111 0.65 5.59 -11.74
CA GLU A 111 0.30 7.00 -11.98
C GLU A 111 1.40 7.79 -12.71
N SER A 112 2.66 7.36 -12.67
CA SER A 112 3.75 8.00 -13.42
C SER A 112 4.77 7.00 -13.94
N GLU A 113 5.11 7.14 -15.23
CA GLU A 113 6.21 6.41 -15.88
C GLU A 113 7.60 6.90 -15.44
N LYS A 114 7.65 8.01 -14.72
CA LYS A 114 8.89 8.65 -14.22
C LYS A 114 9.30 8.19 -12.83
N PHE A 115 8.52 7.30 -12.21
CA PHE A 115 8.87 6.75 -10.90
C PHE A 115 10.03 5.76 -11.01
N ASN A 116 11.17 6.18 -10.47
CA ASN A 116 12.38 5.41 -10.32
C ASN A 116 12.30 4.61 -9.00
N LEU A 117 11.71 3.40 -9.05
CA LEU A 117 11.51 2.57 -7.87
C LEU A 117 12.81 1.88 -7.47
N LEU A 118 13.43 2.38 -6.39
CA LEU A 118 14.69 1.87 -5.85
C LEU A 118 14.51 0.71 -4.89
N ALA A 119 13.42 0.72 -4.11
CA ALA A 119 13.11 -0.35 -3.18
C ALA A 119 11.62 -0.39 -2.85
N ALA A 120 11.12 -1.58 -2.56
CA ALA A 120 9.78 -1.79 -2.02
C ALA A 120 9.77 -2.94 -1.02
N ILE A 121 9.04 -2.76 0.07
CA ILE A 121 8.88 -3.77 1.12
C ILE A 121 7.43 -4.21 1.13
N SER A 122 7.18 -5.48 0.82
CA SER A 122 5.87 -6.10 0.93
C SER A 122 5.73 -6.85 2.27
N GLN A 123 4.63 -7.56 2.44
CA GLN A 123 4.44 -8.44 3.59
C GLN A 123 5.47 -9.58 3.64
N ARG A 124 5.96 -10.02 2.49
CA ARG A 124 6.79 -11.22 2.33
C ARG A 124 8.17 -10.95 1.78
N GLU A 125 8.32 -9.96 0.91
CA GLU A 125 9.53 -9.71 0.15
C GLU A 125 10.03 -8.27 0.32
N ILE A 126 11.33 -8.13 0.08
CA ILE A 126 12.04 -6.87 -0.06
C ILE A 126 12.60 -6.84 -1.48
N PHE A 127 12.09 -5.93 -2.32
CA PHE A 127 12.64 -5.63 -3.63
C PHE A 127 13.63 -4.49 -3.51
N ILE A 128 14.82 -4.64 -4.10
CA ILE A 128 15.82 -3.56 -4.17
C ILE A 128 16.44 -3.56 -5.56
N ASP A 129 16.39 -2.42 -6.22
CA ASP A 129 17.07 -2.16 -7.48
C ASP A 129 17.90 -0.87 -7.36
N PRO A 130 19.25 -0.99 -7.22
CA PRO A 130 20.10 0.17 -6.97
C PRO A 130 20.16 1.18 -8.12
N LYS A 131 19.89 0.75 -9.35
CA LYS A 131 19.96 1.61 -10.54
C LYS A 131 19.01 1.09 -11.61
N PRO A 132 17.69 1.19 -11.42
CA PRO A 132 16.72 0.65 -12.36
C PRO A 132 16.80 1.35 -13.73
N ASP A 133 16.53 0.60 -14.78
CA ASP A 133 16.12 1.14 -16.05
C ASP A 133 14.63 1.51 -15.89
N ILE A 134 14.33 2.78 -15.80
CA ILE A 134 13.00 3.29 -15.40
C ILE A 134 11.90 2.80 -16.32
N GLU A 135 12.15 2.81 -17.64
CA GLU A 135 11.17 2.37 -18.63
C GLU A 135 10.90 0.87 -18.50
N LYS A 136 11.94 0.04 -18.45
CA LYS A 136 11.79 -1.41 -18.28
C LYS A 136 11.16 -1.75 -16.94
N SER A 137 11.58 -1.07 -15.89
CA SER A 137 11.01 -1.24 -14.54
C SER A 137 9.52 -0.85 -14.52
N TYR A 138 9.11 0.23 -15.20
CA TYR A 138 7.70 0.59 -15.31
C TYR A 138 6.91 -0.48 -16.08
N MET A 139 7.40 -0.94 -17.22
CA MET A 139 6.72 -1.97 -18.02
C MET A 139 6.56 -3.28 -17.25
N GLU A 140 7.56 -3.67 -16.47
CA GLU A 140 7.48 -4.88 -15.64
C GLU A 140 6.51 -4.70 -14.46
N ARG A 141 6.50 -3.55 -13.81
CA ARG A 141 5.48 -3.23 -12.79
C ARG A 141 4.08 -3.25 -13.37
N LYS A 142 3.90 -2.70 -14.57
CA LYS A 142 2.62 -2.75 -15.29
C LYS A 142 2.18 -4.19 -15.55
N ARG A 143 3.07 -5.04 -16.05
CA ARG A 143 2.80 -6.48 -16.24
C ARG A 143 2.37 -7.15 -14.93
N LEU A 144 3.07 -6.87 -13.82
CA LEU A 144 2.71 -7.39 -12.51
C LEU A 144 1.36 -6.88 -12.02
N PHE A 145 1.07 -5.61 -12.26
CA PHE A 145 -0.20 -4.97 -11.87
C PHE A 145 -1.40 -5.54 -12.61
N GLU A 146 -1.26 -5.74 -13.93
CA GLU A 146 -2.31 -6.30 -14.79
C GLU A 146 -2.48 -7.81 -14.58
N SER A 147 -1.42 -8.51 -14.18
CA SER A 147 -1.51 -9.91 -13.80
C SER A 147 -2.08 -10.03 -12.39
N GLN A 148 -2.82 -11.09 -12.10
CA GLN A 148 -3.28 -11.38 -10.74
C GLN A 148 -2.14 -11.84 -9.79
N LYS A 149 -0.90 -11.88 -10.28
CA LYS A 149 0.31 -12.31 -9.57
C LYS A 149 1.27 -11.14 -9.38
N GLY A 150 0.81 -10.08 -8.74
CA GLY A 150 1.57 -8.84 -8.58
C GLY A 150 2.58 -8.80 -7.43
N GLY A 151 2.90 -9.93 -6.79
CA GLY A 151 3.97 -10.02 -5.79
C GLY A 151 5.37 -9.89 -6.40
N TRP A 152 6.34 -9.42 -5.60
CA TRP A 152 7.71 -9.20 -6.08
C TRP A 152 8.41 -10.50 -6.51
N GLU A 153 8.03 -11.64 -5.96
CA GLU A 153 8.53 -12.95 -6.38
C GLU A 153 8.28 -13.26 -7.87
N ASN A 154 7.35 -12.55 -8.50
CA ASN A 154 7.01 -12.70 -9.91
C ASN A 154 7.70 -11.68 -10.82
N TYR A 155 8.52 -10.78 -10.28
CA TYR A 155 9.28 -9.80 -11.05
C TYR A 155 10.41 -10.49 -11.83
N ASP A 156 10.64 -10.11 -13.08
CA ASP A 156 11.74 -10.66 -13.88
C ASP A 156 13.08 -10.15 -13.34
N LEU A 157 13.81 -11.04 -12.69
CA LEU A 157 15.13 -10.74 -12.09
C LEU A 157 16.14 -10.20 -13.10
N LYS A 158 15.99 -10.50 -14.40
CA LYS A 158 16.88 -9.99 -15.45
C LYS A 158 16.77 -8.50 -15.68
N LEU A 159 15.66 -7.90 -15.24
CA LEU A 159 15.42 -6.47 -15.35
C LEU A 159 15.95 -5.69 -14.15
N ILE A 160 16.32 -6.37 -13.06
CA ILE A 160 16.94 -5.75 -11.89
C ILE A 160 18.39 -5.42 -12.21
N SER A 161 18.83 -4.22 -11.89
CA SER A 161 20.20 -3.78 -12.11
C SER A 161 21.22 -4.58 -11.28
N LYS A 162 22.49 -4.50 -11.68
CA LYS A 162 23.58 -5.20 -11.01
C LYS A 162 23.57 -4.94 -9.51
N GLY A 163 23.64 -6.01 -8.73
CA GLY A 163 23.69 -6.00 -7.28
C GLY A 163 22.31 -5.88 -6.59
N GLY A 164 21.25 -5.58 -7.33
CA GLY A 164 19.89 -5.61 -6.81
C GLY A 164 19.33 -7.02 -6.70
N GLY A 165 18.14 -7.15 -6.13
CA GLY A 165 17.48 -8.45 -5.95
C GLY A 165 16.17 -8.38 -5.20
N ILE A 166 15.61 -9.57 -4.99
CA ILE A 166 14.41 -9.79 -4.21
C ILE A 166 14.76 -10.74 -3.06
N PHE A 167 14.48 -10.31 -1.85
CA PHE A 167 14.83 -11.00 -0.62
C PHE A 167 13.57 -11.30 0.19
N LYS A 168 13.58 -12.35 1.00
CA LYS A 168 12.46 -12.64 1.89
C LYS A 168 12.58 -11.83 3.18
N ARG A 169 11.46 -11.31 3.67
CA ARG A 169 11.43 -10.54 4.91
C ARG A 169 11.76 -11.33 6.17
N ASN A 170 11.64 -12.64 6.12
CA ASN A 170 11.96 -13.52 7.24
C ASN A 170 13.36 -14.15 7.15
N ASP A 171 14.17 -13.74 6.17
CA ASP A 171 15.56 -14.18 6.11
C ASP A 171 16.35 -13.53 7.25
N GLU A 172 17.00 -14.36 8.07
CA GLU A 172 17.82 -13.89 9.19
C GLU A 172 19.08 -13.15 8.72
N GLN A 173 19.56 -13.49 7.51
CA GLN A 173 20.74 -12.89 6.91
C GLN A 173 20.51 -12.65 5.41
N ILE A 174 20.46 -11.38 5.04
CA ILE A 174 20.47 -10.91 3.65
C ILE A 174 21.86 -10.34 3.36
N GLU A 175 22.56 -10.94 2.40
CA GLU A 175 23.85 -10.41 1.93
C GLU A 175 23.62 -9.15 1.11
N LEU A 176 24.30 -8.06 1.48
CA LEU A 176 24.22 -6.79 0.78
C LEU A 176 25.34 -6.68 -0.25
N SER A 177 24.96 -6.54 -1.51
CA SER A 177 25.90 -6.20 -2.56
C SER A 177 26.54 -4.82 -2.32
N PRO A 178 27.72 -4.52 -2.90
CA PRO A 178 28.29 -3.19 -2.81
C PRO A 178 27.37 -2.09 -3.33
N GLU A 179 26.57 -2.40 -4.35
CA GLU A 179 25.61 -1.48 -4.95
C GLU A 179 24.46 -1.15 -3.97
N ILE A 180 23.91 -2.17 -3.30
CA ILE A 180 22.90 -1.97 -2.25
C ILE A 180 23.50 -1.22 -1.07
N GLN A 181 24.68 -1.61 -0.57
CA GLN A 181 25.37 -0.91 0.53
C GLN A 181 25.51 0.59 0.23
N LYS A 182 25.89 0.94 -1.00
CA LYS A 182 26.00 2.33 -1.45
C LYS A 182 24.65 3.03 -1.46
N LEU A 183 23.61 2.37 -1.98
CA LEU A 183 22.25 2.92 -2.06
C LEU A 183 21.71 3.28 -0.67
N ILE A 184 21.77 2.33 0.27
CA ILE A 184 21.21 2.50 1.63
C ILE A 184 22.21 3.13 2.62
N LYS A 185 23.42 3.51 2.14
CA LYS A 185 24.50 4.08 2.97
C LYS A 185 24.86 3.20 4.17
N CYS A 186 24.88 1.90 3.98
CA CYS A 186 25.16 0.90 5.03
C CYS A 186 26.49 0.21 4.77
N THR A 187 27.34 0.13 5.79
CA THR A 187 28.65 -0.55 5.71
C THR A 187 28.60 -2.02 6.12
N LYS A 188 27.47 -2.48 6.66
CA LYS A 188 27.29 -3.89 7.01
C LYS A 188 27.27 -4.75 5.75
N LYS A 189 27.81 -5.95 5.83
CA LYS A 189 27.75 -6.93 4.74
C LYS A 189 26.42 -7.71 4.72
N THR A 190 25.81 -7.83 5.89
CA THR A 190 24.54 -8.55 6.07
C THR A 190 23.59 -7.75 6.95
N ILE A 191 22.30 -7.89 6.70
CA ILE A 191 21.21 -7.40 7.53
C ILE A 191 20.15 -8.49 7.68
N SER A 192 19.27 -8.37 8.67
CA SER A 192 18.02 -9.16 8.71
C SER A 192 16.95 -8.54 7.82
N GLY A 193 16.08 -9.39 7.30
CA GLY A 193 14.91 -8.97 6.52
C GLY A 193 13.78 -8.40 7.39
#